data_bd055a5d5ff8aec79397c98498103166
#
_entry.id   bd055a5d5ff8aec79397c98498103166
#
_cell.length_a   1.000
_cell.length_b   1.000
_cell.length_c   1.000
_cell.angle_alpha   90.00
_cell.angle_beta   90.00
_cell.angle_gamma   90.00
#
_symmetry.space_group_name_H-M   'P 1'
#
loop_
_entity.id
_entity.type
_entity.pdbx_description
1 polymer ?
#
loop_
_entity_poly.entity_id
_entity_poly.type
_entity_poly.pdbx_seq_one_letter_code
_entity_poly.pdbx_strand_id
1 'polypeptide(L)'
;MKNTYIIGEIGQNHNGSVDLAKLIIELISRPVHEDVFGMDFMPMNAVKMTKRDLSEELAVSQMNQIYDNPNSFGRTYGEHRAFLELDDQAHFEIYKYAKSLGLDFIETLCAKGCLSLLKLFTPDRLKVASRDLTNLPLLEALAETHIPIILSTGMAGQRELDNALDVITRYHSNIAILHCVSQYPTHPNNLNLRTITYLKKHYNKFEIGFSDHTIGITAAVAMGAEIIEKHVTIDRHMKGTDQLGSLGPDGVNRMIRDIRIAECWLGTEDLYIEKGVEKSKIKLERSIATRKYIPAGSIIQESDIHLLSPGDGYKWIDKKNVIGHFAKQDISANEIIYPDFIE
;
A
#
# COMPACT_ATOMS: atom_id res chain seq x y z
N MET A 1 12.19 -7.66 -1.32
CA MET A 1 11.07 -7.01 -2.06
C MET A 1 11.32 -5.51 -2.12
N LYS A 2 10.90 -4.83 -3.19
CA LYS A 2 10.93 -3.36 -3.28
C LYS A 2 9.85 -2.82 -2.33
N ASN A 3 10.18 -1.86 -1.47
CA ASN A 3 9.18 -1.25 -0.58
C ASN A 3 8.13 -0.50 -1.40
N THR A 4 6.88 -0.55 -0.97
CA THR A 4 5.77 0.21 -1.56
C THR A 4 6.07 1.71 -1.49
N TYR A 5 5.94 2.40 -2.61
CA TYR A 5 6.10 3.84 -2.71
C TYR A 5 4.81 4.54 -2.26
N ILE A 6 4.89 5.34 -1.19
CA ILE A 6 3.72 5.95 -0.56
C ILE A 6 3.67 7.43 -0.89
N ILE A 7 2.53 7.87 -1.46
CA ILE A 7 2.28 9.25 -1.87
C ILE A 7 1.20 9.86 -0.98
N GLY A 8 1.55 10.95 -0.29
CA GLY A 8 0.60 11.80 0.42
C GLY A 8 0.02 12.86 -0.52
N GLU A 9 -1.27 12.72 -0.87
CA GLU A 9 -1.96 13.69 -1.71
C GLU A 9 -2.54 14.82 -0.88
N ILE A 10 -1.99 16.02 -1.02
CA ILE A 10 -2.58 17.23 -0.45
C ILE A 10 -3.82 17.65 -1.25
N GLY A 11 -3.73 17.57 -2.59
CA GLY A 11 -4.82 17.99 -3.47
C GLY A 11 -5.24 19.42 -3.18
N GLN A 12 -6.43 19.62 -2.62
CA GLN A 12 -6.95 20.92 -2.23
C GLN A 12 -6.99 21.16 -0.71
N ASN A 13 -6.47 20.22 0.08
CA ASN A 13 -6.52 20.29 1.56
C ASN A 13 -5.68 21.43 2.16
N HIS A 14 -4.86 22.07 1.34
CA HIS A 14 -4.16 23.31 1.71
C HIS A 14 -5.08 24.55 1.77
N ASN A 15 -6.34 24.47 1.31
CA ASN A 15 -7.33 25.56 1.37
C ASN A 15 -6.79 26.93 0.91
N GLY A 16 -5.96 26.98 -0.15
CA GLY A 16 -5.34 28.20 -0.67
C GLY A 16 -4.19 28.76 0.19
N SER A 17 -3.66 27.99 1.16
CA SER A 17 -2.60 28.40 2.08
C SER A 17 -1.32 27.59 1.89
N VAL A 18 -0.22 28.28 1.60
CA VAL A 18 1.13 27.69 1.54
C VAL A 18 1.56 27.13 2.89
N ASP A 19 1.25 27.83 3.98
CA ASP A 19 1.61 27.40 5.34
C ASP A 19 0.89 26.11 5.72
N LEU A 20 -0.40 25.98 5.36
CA LEU A 20 -1.15 24.75 5.60
C LEU A 20 -0.59 23.58 4.78
N ALA A 21 -0.20 23.83 3.52
CA ALA A 21 0.47 22.81 2.71
C ALA A 21 1.78 22.34 3.38
N LYS A 22 2.60 23.27 3.90
CA LYS A 22 3.85 22.93 4.61
C LYS A 22 3.60 22.12 5.89
N LEU A 23 2.56 22.45 6.66
CA LEU A 23 2.20 21.66 7.85
C LEU A 23 1.80 20.21 7.48
N ILE A 24 1.08 20.03 6.37
CA ILE A 24 0.74 18.69 5.90
C ILE A 24 2.02 17.95 5.44
N ILE A 25 2.95 18.62 4.78
CA ILE A 25 4.24 18.07 4.37
C ILE A 25 5.06 17.62 5.59
N GLU A 26 5.13 18.43 6.64
CA GLU A 26 5.79 18.05 7.89
C GLU A 26 5.17 16.80 8.51
N LEU A 27 3.84 16.70 8.49
CA LEU A 27 3.14 15.54 9.02
C LEU A 27 3.60 14.25 8.32
N ILE A 28 3.62 14.25 6.98
CA ILE A 28 3.92 13.05 6.20
C ILE A 28 5.42 12.74 6.10
N SER A 29 6.29 13.69 6.48
CA SER A 29 7.75 13.52 6.49
C SER A 29 8.29 12.94 7.80
N ARG A 30 7.44 12.67 8.79
CA ARG A 30 7.86 12.13 10.09
C ARG A 30 7.98 10.61 10.04
N PRO A 31 9.07 10.03 10.58
CA PRO A 31 9.17 8.59 10.82
C PRO A 31 8.06 8.11 11.77
N VAL A 32 7.67 6.86 11.63
CA VAL A 32 6.64 6.23 12.46
C VAL A 32 7.27 5.15 13.32
N HIS A 33 7.11 5.25 14.63
CA HIS A 33 7.51 4.20 15.58
C HIS A 33 6.33 3.26 15.86
N GLU A 34 6.63 1.96 15.94
CA GLU A 34 5.69 0.91 16.32
C GLU A 34 6.17 0.23 17.60
N ASP A 35 5.40 0.39 18.70
CA ASP A 35 5.83 0.05 20.06
C ASP A 35 5.88 -1.45 20.35
N VAL A 36 5.00 -2.26 19.73
CA VAL A 36 4.86 -3.70 20.05
C VAL A 36 6.08 -4.51 19.64
N PHE A 37 6.61 -4.20 18.45
CA PHE A 37 7.78 -4.89 17.88
C PHE A 37 9.06 -4.05 17.95
N GLY A 38 8.96 -2.78 18.41
CA GLY A 38 10.07 -1.84 18.47
C GLY A 38 10.62 -1.51 17.07
N MET A 39 9.76 -1.29 16.10
CA MET A 39 10.14 -1.05 14.70
C MET A 39 9.98 0.43 14.34
N ASP A 40 11.00 0.98 13.67
CA ASP A 40 10.96 2.32 13.08
C ASP A 40 10.72 2.23 11.58
N PHE A 41 9.73 2.96 11.09
CA PHE A 41 9.40 3.02 9.68
C PHE A 41 9.70 4.40 9.10
N MET A 42 10.28 4.39 7.90
CA MET A 42 10.48 5.60 7.12
C MET A 42 9.14 6.28 6.80
N PRO A 43 9.12 7.62 6.69
CA PRO A 43 7.91 8.38 6.36
C PRO A 43 7.38 8.03 4.97
N MET A 44 6.37 8.79 4.50
CA MET A 44 5.94 8.71 3.10
C MET A 44 7.10 9.06 2.16
N ASN A 45 7.05 8.53 0.94
CA ASN A 45 8.09 8.76 -0.06
C ASN A 45 7.92 10.11 -0.77
N ALA A 46 6.67 10.51 -1.00
CA ALA A 46 6.35 11.69 -1.78
C ALA A 46 5.16 12.47 -1.24
N VAL A 47 5.16 13.76 -1.54
CA VAL A 47 3.98 14.62 -1.48
C VAL A 47 3.47 14.90 -2.89
N LYS A 48 2.15 14.99 -3.06
CA LYS A 48 1.53 15.36 -4.32
C LYS A 48 0.66 16.60 -4.19
N MET A 49 0.79 17.51 -5.16
CA MET A 49 0.01 18.73 -5.32
C MET A 49 -0.77 18.71 -6.63
N THR A 50 -1.69 19.65 -6.78
CA THR A 50 -2.51 19.80 -7.98
C THR A 50 -2.52 21.26 -8.43
N LYS A 51 -2.02 21.50 -9.63
CA LYS A 51 -2.06 22.81 -10.31
C LYS A 51 -3.14 22.80 -11.39
N ARG A 52 -3.96 23.84 -11.39
CA ARG A 52 -5.07 24.02 -12.34
C ARG A 52 -4.95 25.32 -13.12
N ASP A 53 -5.50 25.30 -14.31
CA ASP A 53 -5.87 26.50 -15.05
C ASP A 53 -7.39 26.43 -15.32
N LEU A 54 -8.15 27.19 -14.54
CA LEU A 54 -9.60 27.13 -14.58
C LEU A 54 -10.17 27.57 -15.93
N SER A 55 -9.45 28.41 -16.67
CA SER A 55 -9.85 28.89 -17.99
C SER A 55 -9.73 27.81 -19.08
N GLU A 56 -8.81 26.84 -18.88
CA GLU A 56 -8.64 25.70 -19.77
C GLU A 56 -9.39 24.44 -19.31
N GLU A 57 -9.87 24.41 -18.04
CA GLU A 57 -10.56 23.25 -17.46
C GLU A 57 -12.09 23.37 -17.50
N LEU A 58 -12.64 24.58 -17.27
CA LEU A 58 -14.03 24.78 -16.96
C LEU A 58 -14.73 25.65 -18.00
N ALA A 59 -15.87 25.16 -18.52
CA ALA A 59 -16.75 26.00 -19.34
C ALA A 59 -17.30 27.17 -18.50
N VAL A 60 -17.56 28.32 -19.15
CA VAL A 60 -18.12 29.52 -18.50
C VAL A 60 -19.43 29.20 -17.75
N SER A 61 -20.28 28.35 -18.32
CA SER A 61 -21.52 27.90 -17.67
C SER A 61 -21.28 27.17 -16.36
N GLN A 62 -20.24 26.35 -16.29
CA GLN A 62 -19.86 25.63 -15.06
C GLN A 62 -19.20 26.57 -14.03
N MET A 63 -18.37 27.49 -14.47
CA MET A 63 -17.80 28.52 -13.60
C MET A 63 -18.87 29.32 -12.87
N ASN A 64 -19.95 29.67 -13.58
CA ASN A 64 -21.06 30.46 -13.05
C ASN A 64 -22.15 29.64 -12.33
N GLN A 65 -22.03 28.30 -12.31
CA GLN A 65 -22.99 27.45 -11.63
C GLN A 65 -22.98 27.73 -10.12
N ILE A 66 -24.18 27.94 -9.55
CA ILE A 66 -24.32 28.08 -8.09
C ILE A 66 -23.82 26.79 -7.42
N TYR A 67 -22.96 26.95 -6.44
CA TYR A 67 -22.34 25.86 -5.70
C TYR A 67 -22.78 25.91 -4.23
N ASP A 68 -24.02 25.44 -3.97
CA ASP A 68 -24.60 25.35 -2.63
C ASP A 68 -24.11 24.09 -1.92
N ASN A 69 -22.96 24.21 -1.25
CA ASN A 69 -22.34 23.14 -0.50
C ASN A 69 -21.72 23.71 0.78
N PRO A 70 -21.91 23.09 1.96
CA PRO A 70 -21.32 23.55 3.23
C PRO A 70 -19.80 23.77 3.17
N ASN A 71 -19.11 23.01 2.31
CA ASN A 71 -17.68 23.09 2.12
C ASN A 71 -17.25 24.06 1.00
N SER A 72 -18.19 24.86 0.45
CA SER A 72 -17.89 25.84 -0.59
C SER A 72 -17.16 27.05 -0.02
N PHE A 73 -16.13 27.52 -0.75
CA PHE A 73 -15.41 28.78 -0.47
C PHE A 73 -15.90 29.94 -1.36
N GLY A 74 -17.04 29.81 -2.04
CA GLY A 74 -17.63 30.82 -2.90
C GLY A 74 -19.08 30.54 -3.16
N ARG A 75 -19.80 31.46 -3.84
CA ARG A 75 -21.19 31.31 -4.24
C ARG A 75 -21.35 30.45 -5.51
N THR A 76 -20.35 30.54 -6.38
CA THR A 76 -20.29 29.77 -7.62
C THR A 76 -19.20 28.71 -7.56
N TYR A 77 -19.26 27.72 -8.44
CA TYR A 77 -18.23 26.71 -8.55
C TYR A 77 -16.88 27.30 -8.95
N GLY A 78 -16.90 28.32 -9.83
CA GLY A 78 -15.67 29.02 -10.21
C GLY A 78 -15.02 29.78 -9.05
N GLU A 79 -15.84 30.50 -8.24
CA GLU A 79 -15.30 31.18 -7.04
C GLU A 79 -14.71 30.20 -6.04
N HIS A 80 -15.40 29.07 -5.81
CA HIS A 80 -14.90 27.99 -4.94
C HIS A 80 -13.55 27.46 -5.44
N ARG A 81 -13.44 27.19 -6.75
CA ARG A 81 -12.18 26.68 -7.33
C ARG A 81 -11.07 27.73 -7.27
N ALA A 82 -11.35 28.98 -7.63
CA ALA A 82 -10.37 30.06 -7.62
C ALA A 82 -9.79 30.32 -6.21
N PHE A 83 -10.61 30.19 -5.15
CA PHE A 83 -10.13 30.30 -3.77
C PHE A 83 -9.08 29.23 -3.41
N LEU A 84 -9.21 28.05 -3.99
CA LEU A 84 -8.35 26.89 -3.69
C LEU A 84 -7.06 26.85 -4.54
N GLU A 85 -6.94 27.71 -5.54
CA GLU A 85 -5.74 27.72 -6.38
C GLU A 85 -4.59 28.49 -5.74
N LEU A 86 -3.39 27.95 -5.94
CA LEU A 86 -2.13 28.58 -5.62
C LEU A 86 -1.42 29.00 -6.92
N ASP A 87 -0.70 30.13 -6.88
CA ASP A 87 0.09 30.55 -8.02
C ASP A 87 1.37 29.71 -8.21
N ASP A 88 2.06 29.90 -9.32
CA ASP A 88 3.27 29.13 -9.66
C ASP A 88 4.39 29.35 -8.64
N GLN A 89 4.50 30.53 -8.06
CA GLN A 89 5.52 30.84 -7.05
C GLN A 89 5.25 30.13 -5.73
N ALA A 90 3.98 30.00 -5.34
CA ALA A 90 3.56 29.23 -4.17
C ALA A 90 3.87 27.74 -4.34
N HIS A 91 3.59 27.16 -5.50
CA HIS A 91 3.98 25.78 -5.83
C HIS A 91 5.49 25.58 -5.75
N PHE A 92 6.27 26.52 -6.28
CA PHE A 92 7.73 26.46 -6.20
C PHE A 92 8.25 26.55 -4.76
N GLU A 93 7.63 27.36 -3.91
CA GLU A 93 7.95 27.44 -2.48
C GLU A 93 7.66 26.11 -1.77
N ILE A 94 6.50 25.51 -2.02
CA ILE A 94 6.10 24.21 -1.45
C ILE A 94 7.03 23.10 -1.96
N TYR A 95 7.38 23.10 -3.25
CA TYR A 95 8.36 22.17 -3.84
C TYR A 95 9.70 22.22 -3.08
N LYS A 96 10.28 23.40 -2.91
CA LYS A 96 11.56 23.58 -2.18
C LYS A 96 11.46 23.04 -0.75
N TYR A 97 10.34 23.31 -0.11
CA TYR A 97 10.11 22.85 1.26
C TYR A 97 10.04 21.32 1.35
N ALA A 98 9.26 20.68 0.49
CA ALA A 98 9.18 19.22 0.43
C ALA A 98 10.54 18.57 0.15
N LYS A 99 11.30 19.10 -0.80
CA LYS A 99 12.66 18.61 -1.13
C LYS A 99 13.63 18.81 0.05
N SER A 100 13.49 19.86 0.85
CA SER A 100 14.31 20.08 2.05
C SER A 100 14.09 19.05 3.15
N LEU A 101 12.91 18.40 3.16
CA LEU A 101 12.54 17.32 4.07
C LEU A 101 12.78 15.92 3.48
N GLY A 102 13.40 15.83 2.31
CA GLY A 102 13.78 14.58 1.66
C GLY A 102 12.63 13.86 0.94
N LEU A 103 11.48 14.53 0.75
CA LEU A 103 10.36 13.96 0.00
C LEU A 103 10.52 14.16 -1.51
N ASP A 104 10.09 13.19 -2.29
CA ASP A 104 9.81 13.42 -3.70
C ASP A 104 8.60 14.33 -3.85
N PHE A 105 8.57 15.09 -4.94
CA PHE A 105 7.49 16.02 -5.23
C PHE A 105 6.79 15.63 -6.53
N ILE A 106 5.48 15.41 -6.44
CA ILE A 106 4.65 15.02 -7.57
C ILE A 106 3.66 16.13 -7.86
N GLU A 107 3.52 16.48 -9.13
CA GLU A 107 2.60 17.53 -9.55
C GLU A 107 1.54 16.99 -10.50
N THR A 108 0.27 17.25 -10.19
CA THR A 108 -0.84 17.04 -11.11
C THR A 108 -1.07 18.30 -11.90
N LEU A 109 -0.74 18.30 -13.19
CA LEU A 109 -1.00 19.41 -14.10
C LEU A 109 -2.31 19.15 -14.86
N CYS A 110 -3.35 19.95 -14.58
CA CYS A 110 -4.70 19.68 -15.06
C CYS A 110 -5.01 20.31 -16.43
N ALA A 111 -4.11 21.15 -16.94
CA ALA A 111 -4.26 21.81 -18.23
C ALA A 111 -2.88 22.10 -18.86
N LYS A 112 -2.85 22.37 -20.16
CA LYS A 112 -1.57 22.70 -20.85
C LYS A 112 -0.95 23.99 -20.32
N GLY A 113 -1.75 25.00 -19.96
CA GLY A 113 -1.27 26.24 -19.34
C GLY A 113 -0.47 26.01 -18.07
N CYS A 114 -0.80 24.95 -17.30
CA CYS A 114 -0.07 24.58 -16.09
C CYS A 114 1.38 24.13 -16.33
N LEU A 115 1.77 23.79 -17.57
CA LEU A 115 3.16 23.46 -17.93
C LEU A 115 4.13 24.64 -17.71
N SER A 116 3.62 25.87 -17.58
CA SER A 116 4.42 27.04 -17.17
C SER A 116 5.19 26.81 -15.88
N LEU A 117 4.63 26.01 -14.97
CA LEU A 117 5.22 25.65 -13.68
C LEU A 117 6.58 24.94 -13.83
N LEU A 118 6.76 24.16 -14.90
CA LEU A 118 8.00 23.43 -15.19
C LEU A 118 9.19 24.34 -15.54
N LYS A 119 8.93 25.64 -15.77
CA LYS A 119 10.01 26.65 -15.92
C LYS A 119 10.66 27.00 -14.58
N LEU A 120 9.99 26.76 -13.46
CA LEU A 120 10.48 27.07 -12.11
C LEU A 120 11.16 25.87 -11.47
N PHE A 121 10.62 24.66 -11.67
CA PHE A 121 11.18 23.43 -11.14
C PHE A 121 10.73 22.21 -11.96
N THR A 122 11.44 21.09 -11.78
CA THR A 122 11.05 19.79 -12.35
C THR A 122 10.58 18.89 -11.21
N PRO A 123 9.31 18.47 -11.19
CA PRO A 123 8.82 17.48 -10.23
C PRO A 123 9.44 16.10 -10.50
N ASP A 124 9.52 15.25 -9.49
CA ASP A 124 10.06 13.90 -9.64
C ASP A 124 9.15 13.01 -10.51
N ARG A 125 7.83 13.26 -10.49
CA ARG A 125 6.85 12.62 -11.38
C ARG A 125 5.71 13.60 -11.69
N LEU A 126 5.08 13.44 -12.83
CA LEU A 126 3.81 14.07 -13.17
C LEU A 126 2.65 13.11 -12.90
N LYS A 127 1.51 13.64 -12.45
CA LYS A 127 0.30 12.85 -12.23
C LYS A 127 -0.79 13.27 -13.21
N VAL A 128 -1.46 12.28 -13.75
CA VAL A 128 -2.70 12.42 -14.51
C VAL A 128 -3.86 11.95 -13.65
N ALA A 129 -4.75 12.87 -13.30
CA ALA A 129 -5.97 12.55 -12.56
C ALA A 129 -6.90 11.69 -13.40
N SER A 130 -7.76 10.88 -12.76
CA SER A 130 -8.69 9.97 -13.45
C SER A 130 -9.57 10.66 -14.49
N ARG A 131 -9.98 11.91 -14.23
CA ARG A 131 -10.79 12.72 -15.15
C ARG A 131 -10.05 13.13 -16.44
N ASP A 132 -8.72 13.19 -16.36
CA ASP A 132 -7.88 13.66 -17.47
C ASP A 132 -7.26 12.51 -18.28
N LEU A 133 -7.54 11.24 -17.94
CA LEU A 133 -6.99 10.10 -18.66
C LEU A 133 -7.40 10.07 -20.15
N THR A 134 -8.54 10.64 -20.48
CA THR A 134 -9.01 10.77 -21.87
C THR A 134 -8.64 12.09 -22.54
N ASN A 135 -7.94 12.99 -21.82
CA ASN A 135 -7.47 14.27 -22.36
C ASN A 135 -6.16 14.05 -23.14
N LEU A 136 -6.24 13.37 -24.30
CA LEU A 136 -5.07 13.00 -25.08
C LEU A 136 -4.16 14.17 -25.43
N PRO A 137 -4.65 15.39 -25.76
CA PRO A 137 -3.78 16.54 -26.00
C PRO A 137 -2.96 16.98 -24.76
N LEU A 138 -3.51 16.81 -23.54
CA LEU A 138 -2.77 17.06 -22.32
C LEU A 138 -1.73 15.95 -22.10
N LEU A 139 -2.12 14.69 -22.29
CA LEU A 139 -1.20 13.55 -22.12
C LEU A 139 0.01 13.66 -23.05
N GLU A 140 -0.21 14.07 -24.28
CA GLU A 140 0.89 14.31 -25.24
C GLU A 140 1.84 15.40 -24.74
N ALA A 141 1.33 16.54 -24.32
CA ALA A 141 2.14 17.64 -23.80
C ALA A 141 2.91 17.28 -22.52
N LEU A 142 2.32 16.45 -21.65
CA LEU A 142 3.01 15.92 -20.46
C LEU A 142 4.12 14.93 -20.86
N ALA A 143 3.85 14.05 -21.82
CA ALA A 143 4.80 13.04 -22.29
C ALA A 143 6.03 13.66 -22.99
N GLU A 144 5.85 14.77 -23.71
CA GLU A 144 6.93 15.55 -24.34
C GLU A 144 7.96 16.05 -23.32
N THR A 145 7.58 16.21 -22.04
CA THR A 145 8.52 16.64 -21.00
C THR A 145 9.51 15.55 -20.59
N HIS A 146 9.26 14.29 -20.94
CA HIS A 146 10.01 13.10 -20.51
C HIS A 146 10.08 12.90 -18.99
N ILE A 147 9.31 13.64 -18.21
CA ILE A 147 9.16 13.41 -16.76
C ILE A 147 8.32 12.14 -16.55
N PRO A 148 8.67 11.24 -15.60
CA PRO A 148 7.88 10.05 -15.29
C PRO A 148 6.41 10.37 -15.02
N ILE A 149 5.48 9.57 -15.57
CA ILE A 149 4.04 9.83 -15.47
C ILE A 149 3.34 8.76 -14.63
N ILE A 150 2.43 9.19 -13.76
CA ILE A 150 1.51 8.33 -13.01
C ILE A 150 0.09 8.55 -13.55
N LEU A 151 -0.57 7.49 -14.00
CA LEU A 151 -1.95 7.52 -14.53
C LEU A 151 -2.92 6.93 -13.51
N SER A 152 -4.03 7.59 -13.21
CA SER A 152 -5.15 7.01 -12.44
C SER A 152 -6.31 6.62 -13.34
N THR A 153 -6.92 5.44 -13.09
CA THR A 153 -7.94 4.81 -13.95
C THR A 153 -9.37 4.92 -13.40
N GLY A 154 -9.62 5.80 -12.42
CA GLY A 154 -10.88 5.81 -11.67
C GLY A 154 -12.13 6.22 -12.43
N MET A 155 -12.00 6.73 -13.66
CA MET A 155 -13.10 7.11 -14.58
C MET A 155 -12.93 6.49 -15.96
N ALA A 156 -12.11 5.45 -16.11
CA ALA A 156 -11.78 4.89 -17.41
C ALA A 156 -11.76 3.36 -17.37
N GLY A 157 -12.07 2.76 -18.51
CA GLY A 157 -11.91 1.35 -18.77
C GLY A 157 -10.61 1.03 -19.52
N GLN A 158 -10.49 -0.21 -19.99
CA GLN A 158 -9.32 -0.68 -20.72
C GLN A 158 -9.03 0.15 -21.96
N ARG A 159 -10.06 0.43 -22.77
CA ARG A 159 -9.90 1.16 -24.05
C ARG A 159 -9.33 2.56 -23.84
N GLU A 160 -9.82 3.28 -22.84
CA GLU A 160 -9.34 4.62 -22.50
C GLU A 160 -7.90 4.58 -22.00
N LEU A 161 -7.55 3.57 -21.20
CA LEU A 161 -6.18 3.37 -20.74
C LEU A 161 -5.23 3.03 -21.90
N ASP A 162 -5.63 2.14 -22.80
CA ASP A 162 -4.82 1.77 -23.97
C ASP A 162 -4.57 2.99 -24.86
N ASN A 163 -5.59 3.82 -25.13
CA ASN A 163 -5.43 5.07 -25.90
C ASN A 163 -4.46 6.06 -25.21
N ALA A 164 -4.52 6.18 -23.88
CA ALA A 164 -3.62 7.03 -23.13
C ALA A 164 -2.16 6.53 -23.22
N LEU A 165 -1.97 5.22 -23.07
CA LEU A 165 -0.66 4.59 -23.20
C LEU A 165 -0.09 4.71 -24.62
N ASP A 166 -0.91 4.56 -25.65
CA ASP A 166 -0.50 4.73 -27.05
C ASP A 166 0.02 6.13 -27.34
N VAL A 167 -0.52 7.17 -26.69
CA VAL A 167 -0.01 8.54 -26.82
C VAL A 167 1.31 8.68 -26.08
N ILE A 168 1.37 8.32 -24.79
CA ILE A 168 2.53 8.58 -23.93
C ILE A 168 3.74 7.76 -24.37
N THR A 169 3.54 6.49 -24.75
CA THR A 169 4.65 5.58 -25.11
C THR A 169 5.37 5.96 -26.41
N ARG A 170 4.84 6.88 -27.18
CA ARG A 170 5.58 7.48 -28.31
C ARG A 170 6.80 8.30 -27.87
N TYR A 171 6.78 8.79 -26.62
CA TYR A 171 7.81 9.65 -26.06
C TYR A 171 8.69 8.89 -25.03
N HIS A 172 8.08 8.17 -24.09
CA HIS A 172 8.80 7.37 -23.08
C HIS A 172 7.92 6.28 -22.49
N SER A 173 8.54 5.30 -21.78
CA SER A 173 7.85 4.20 -21.11
C SER A 173 7.93 4.29 -19.57
N ASN A 174 8.39 5.40 -19.01
CA ASN A 174 8.47 5.59 -17.56
C ASN A 174 7.08 5.99 -17.02
N ILE A 175 6.22 4.99 -16.88
CA ILE A 175 4.80 5.14 -16.56
C ILE A 175 4.45 4.23 -15.39
N ALA A 176 3.64 4.75 -14.46
CA ALA A 176 2.95 3.98 -13.46
C ALA A 176 1.43 4.06 -13.65
N ILE A 177 0.71 2.97 -13.39
CA ILE A 177 -0.74 2.89 -13.52
C ILE A 177 -1.35 2.60 -12.16
N LEU A 178 -2.21 3.49 -11.66
CA LEU A 178 -2.90 3.30 -10.42
C LEU A 178 -4.35 2.85 -10.68
N HIS A 179 -4.71 1.67 -10.16
CA HIS A 179 -6.11 1.36 -9.96
C HIS A 179 -6.73 2.43 -9.05
N CYS A 180 -7.91 2.88 -9.41
CA CYS A 180 -8.64 3.91 -8.69
C CYS A 180 -10.14 3.73 -8.90
N VAL A 181 -10.95 4.19 -7.95
CA VAL A 181 -12.40 4.36 -8.11
C VAL A 181 -12.75 5.75 -7.65
N SER A 182 -13.23 6.60 -8.57
CA SER A 182 -13.52 8.02 -8.31
C SER A 182 -14.86 8.21 -7.59
N GLN A 183 -15.00 7.58 -6.43
CA GLN A 183 -16.09 7.76 -5.46
C GLN A 183 -15.49 8.21 -4.13
N TYR A 184 -16.05 9.22 -3.49
CA TYR A 184 -15.52 9.83 -2.26
C TYR A 184 -16.56 9.85 -1.13
N PRO A 185 -16.55 8.87 -0.19
CA PRO A 185 -15.70 7.66 -0.17
C PRO A 185 -16.18 6.59 -1.16
N THR A 186 -15.26 5.70 -1.55
CA THR A 186 -15.61 4.52 -2.36
C THR A 186 -16.35 3.49 -1.50
N HIS A 187 -17.52 3.06 -1.97
CA HIS A 187 -18.25 1.97 -1.32
C HIS A 187 -17.46 0.65 -1.46
N PRO A 188 -17.30 -0.16 -0.40
CA PRO A 188 -16.48 -1.38 -0.43
C PRO A 188 -16.80 -2.33 -1.59
N ASN A 189 -18.06 -2.52 -1.93
CA ASN A 189 -18.48 -3.39 -3.03
C ASN A 189 -18.06 -2.91 -4.43
N ASN A 190 -17.70 -1.64 -4.57
CA ASN A 190 -17.32 -1.02 -5.85
C ASN A 190 -15.79 -0.97 -6.05
N LEU A 191 -15.01 -1.34 -5.02
CA LEU A 191 -13.56 -1.12 -5.04
C LEU A 191 -12.83 -2.04 -6.03
N ASN A 192 -13.25 -3.28 -6.19
CA ASN A 192 -12.67 -4.25 -7.13
C ASN A 192 -11.15 -4.36 -7.09
N LEU A 193 -10.54 -4.55 -5.92
CA LEU A 193 -9.07 -4.61 -5.76
C LEU A 193 -8.38 -5.64 -6.67
N ARG A 194 -9.10 -6.69 -7.12
CA ARG A 194 -8.56 -7.65 -8.10
C ARG A 194 -8.15 -7.00 -9.42
N THR A 195 -8.59 -5.78 -9.71
CA THR A 195 -8.10 -4.98 -10.84
C THR A 195 -6.60 -4.72 -10.74
N ILE A 196 -6.00 -4.64 -9.55
CA ILE A 196 -4.54 -4.55 -9.37
C ILE A 196 -3.86 -5.78 -9.97
N THR A 197 -4.34 -6.99 -9.66
CA THR A 197 -3.81 -8.23 -10.25
C THR A 197 -4.02 -8.28 -11.76
N TYR A 198 -5.17 -7.81 -12.26
CA TYR A 198 -5.42 -7.70 -13.69
C TYR A 198 -4.42 -6.77 -14.37
N LEU A 199 -4.19 -5.58 -13.83
CA LEU A 199 -3.23 -4.61 -14.36
C LEU A 199 -1.81 -5.18 -14.35
N LYS A 200 -1.37 -5.81 -13.27
CA LYS A 200 -0.05 -6.47 -13.19
C LYS A 200 0.15 -7.54 -14.26
N LYS A 201 -0.91 -8.26 -14.60
CA LYS A 201 -0.85 -9.31 -15.64
C LYS A 201 -0.81 -8.74 -17.07
N HIS A 202 -1.60 -7.71 -17.34
CA HIS A 202 -1.82 -7.21 -18.70
C HIS A 202 -0.91 -6.01 -19.05
N TYR A 203 -0.45 -5.28 -18.04
CA TYR A 203 0.39 -4.09 -18.17
C TYR A 203 1.71 -4.23 -17.41
N ASN A 204 2.30 -5.42 -17.43
CA ASN A 204 3.48 -5.84 -16.65
C ASN A 204 4.78 -5.07 -16.95
N LYS A 205 4.77 -4.21 -17.98
CA LYS A 205 5.88 -3.31 -18.31
C LYS A 205 5.90 -2.04 -17.44
N PHE A 206 4.80 -1.77 -16.71
CA PHE A 206 4.60 -0.55 -15.94
C PHE A 206 4.52 -0.86 -14.45
N GLU A 207 4.88 0.11 -13.61
CA GLU A 207 4.62 0.03 -12.18
C GLU A 207 3.10 0.06 -11.94
N ILE A 208 2.59 -0.84 -11.12
CA ILE A 208 1.15 -0.92 -10.82
C ILE A 208 0.90 -0.55 -9.36
N GLY A 209 -0.02 0.38 -9.13
CA GLY A 209 -0.35 0.86 -7.80
C GLY A 209 -1.85 1.03 -7.58
N PHE A 210 -2.17 1.73 -6.50
CA PHE A 210 -3.53 2.00 -6.06
C PHE A 210 -3.67 3.43 -5.54
N SER A 211 -4.64 4.19 -6.06
CA SER A 211 -5.05 5.49 -5.53
C SER A 211 -6.33 5.29 -4.72
N ASP A 212 -6.22 5.45 -3.41
CA ASP A 212 -7.21 4.99 -2.43
C ASP A 212 -8.14 6.10 -1.92
N HIS A 213 -9.45 5.88 -2.10
CA HIS A 213 -10.51 6.70 -1.52
C HIS A 213 -11.37 5.93 -0.49
N THR A 214 -10.78 4.92 0.16
CA THR A 214 -11.43 4.05 1.16
C THR A 214 -10.80 4.21 2.55
N ILE A 215 -11.12 3.28 3.45
CA ILE A 215 -10.61 3.22 4.81
C ILE A 215 -9.57 2.10 5.05
N GLY A 216 -9.25 1.28 4.02
CA GLY A 216 -8.38 0.10 4.19
C GLY A 216 -7.41 -0.13 3.04
N ILE A 217 -6.10 -0.08 3.29
CA ILE A 217 -5.04 -0.03 2.28
C ILE A 217 -4.21 -1.33 2.18
N THR A 218 -4.02 -2.05 3.28
CA THR A 218 -3.13 -3.21 3.35
C THR A 218 -3.45 -4.32 2.34
N ALA A 219 -4.74 -4.49 2.01
CA ALA A 219 -5.16 -5.45 1.01
C ALA A 219 -4.60 -5.14 -0.39
N ALA A 220 -4.45 -3.87 -0.76
CA ALA A 220 -3.88 -3.48 -2.04
C ALA A 220 -2.38 -3.84 -2.12
N VAL A 221 -1.63 -3.67 -1.03
CA VAL A 221 -0.23 -4.08 -0.92
C VAL A 221 -0.11 -5.60 -1.07
N ALA A 222 -0.96 -6.36 -0.38
CA ALA A 222 -1.00 -7.82 -0.50
C ALA A 222 -1.34 -8.30 -1.93
N MET A 223 -2.10 -7.50 -2.69
CA MET A 223 -2.38 -7.77 -4.11
C MET A 223 -1.25 -7.32 -5.05
N GLY A 224 -0.16 -6.79 -4.49
CA GLY A 224 1.04 -6.42 -5.20
C GLY A 224 1.06 -4.98 -5.73
N ALA A 225 0.31 -4.06 -5.12
CA ALA A 225 0.45 -2.64 -5.42
C ALA A 225 1.86 -2.16 -5.01
N GLU A 226 2.56 -1.54 -5.95
CA GLU A 226 3.92 -1.00 -5.75
C GLU A 226 3.90 0.48 -5.36
N ILE A 227 2.78 1.15 -5.64
CA ILE A 227 2.53 2.55 -5.30
C ILE A 227 1.19 2.64 -4.59
N ILE A 228 1.14 3.38 -3.49
CA ILE A 228 -0.10 3.75 -2.79
C ILE A 228 -0.20 5.27 -2.74
N GLU A 229 -1.31 5.81 -3.23
CA GLU A 229 -1.64 7.23 -3.13
C GLU A 229 -2.84 7.42 -2.21
N LYS A 230 -2.75 8.37 -1.27
CA LYS A 230 -3.82 8.67 -0.31
C LYS A 230 -3.89 10.14 0.02
N HIS A 231 -5.11 10.69 0.04
CA HIS A 231 -5.34 12.05 0.53
C HIS A 231 -4.97 12.20 2.01
N VAL A 232 -4.29 13.29 2.33
CA VAL A 232 -3.81 13.63 3.68
C VAL A 232 -4.25 15.03 4.09
N THR A 233 -4.48 15.23 5.39
CA THR A 233 -4.89 16.51 5.97
C THR A 233 -4.40 16.63 7.40
N ILE A 234 -4.38 17.85 7.93
CA ILE A 234 -4.13 18.09 9.36
C ILE A 234 -5.36 17.75 10.20
N ASP A 235 -6.56 18.10 9.71
CA ASP A 235 -7.81 17.78 10.40
C ASP A 235 -8.93 17.53 9.40
N ARG A 236 -9.57 16.37 9.52
CA ARG A 236 -10.70 15.93 8.68
C ARG A 236 -11.95 16.77 8.82
N HIS A 237 -12.07 17.55 9.90
CA HIS A 237 -13.21 18.43 10.18
C HIS A 237 -13.04 19.86 9.65
N MET A 238 -11.88 20.17 9.06
CA MET A 238 -11.69 21.44 8.38
C MET A 238 -12.69 21.58 7.23
N LYS A 239 -13.09 22.82 6.95
CA LYS A 239 -13.86 23.14 5.76
C LYS A 239 -13.06 22.80 4.50
N GLY A 240 -13.68 22.14 3.54
CA GLY A 240 -13.07 21.71 2.28
C GLY A 240 -13.70 20.45 1.75
N THR A 241 -13.58 20.18 0.46
CA THR A 241 -14.25 19.06 -0.22
C THR A 241 -13.58 17.73 0.01
N ASP A 242 -12.27 17.72 0.24
CA ASP A 242 -11.46 16.49 0.32
C ASP A 242 -11.09 16.12 1.76
N GLN A 243 -11.26 17.04 2.71
CA GLN A 243 -10.84 16.90 4.11
C GLN A 243 -11.42 15.65 4.78
N LEU A 244 -12.74 15.45 4.67
CA LEU A 244 -13.45 14.35 5.34
C LEU A 244 -12.99 12.96 4.85
N GLY A 245 -12.63 12.84 3.59
CA GLY A 245 -12.13 11.60 2.95
C GLY A 245 -10.63 11.35 3.15
N SER A 246 -9.92 12.32 3.72
CA SER A 246 -8.47 12.28 3.89
C SER A 246 -8.05 11.63 5.21
N LEU A 247 -6.77 11.24 5.31
CA LEU A 247 -6.18 10.79 6.56
C LEU A 247 -5.65 11.99 7.36
N GLY A 248 -6.08 12.12 8.60
CA GLY A 248 -5.44 12.97 9.60
C GLY A 248 -4.20 12.31 10.20
N PRO A 249 -3.52 12.96 11.18
CA PRO A 249 -2.22 12.51 11.71
C PRO A 249 -2.17 11.05 12.13
N ASP A 250 -3.13 10.61 12.95
CA ASP A 250 -3.20 9.20 13.40
C ASP A 250 -3.45 8.23 12.25
N GLY A 251 -4.22 8.65 11.24
CA GLY A 251 -4.49 7.86 10.06
C GLY A 251 -3.25 7.67 9.20
N VAL A 252 -2.44 8.72 9.04
CA VAL A 252 -1.15 8.69 8.34
C VAL A 252 -0.20 7.72 9.02
N ASN A 253 -0.02 7.83 10.33
CA ASN A 253 0.87 6.95 11.09
C ASN A 253 0.44 5.48 10.97
N ARG A 254 -0.85 5.20 11.15
CA ARG A 254 -1.40 3.86 11.00
C ARG A 254 -1.21 3.30 9.60
N MET A 255 -1.45 4.11 8.57
CA MET A 255 -1.27 3.68 7.18
C MET A 255 0.16 3.29 6.89
N ILE A 256 1.14 4.13 7.25
CA ILE A 256 2.57 3.85 7.04
C ILE A 256 2.94 2.55 7.75
N ARG A 257 2.62 2.43 9.05
CA ARG A 257 2.85 1.23 9.85
C ARG A 257 2.26 -0.01 9.18
N ASP A 258 0.99 0.04 8.82
CA ASP A 258 0.25 -1.12 8.33
C ASP A 258 0.77 -1.57 6.95
N ILE A 259 1.18 -0.64 6.08
CA ILE A 259 1.83 -0.96 4.80
C ILE A 259 3.16 -1.67 5.06
N ARG A 260 4.03 -1.12 5.91
CA ARG A 260 5.36 -1.68 6.19
C ARG A 260 5.28 -3.04 6.88
N ILE A 261 4.33 -3.23 7.79
CA ILE A 261 4.06 -4.53 8.40
C ILE A 261 3.51 -5.52 7.37
N ALA A 262 2.60 -5.09 6.47
CA ALA A 262 2.08 -5.96 5.41
C ALA A 262 3.21 -6.44 4.47
N GLU A 263 4.16 -5.58 4.13
CA GLU A 263 5.36 -5.96 3.36
C GLU A 263 6.18 -7.05 4.06
N CYS A 264 6.33 -6.96 5.38
CA CYS A 264 7.00 -8.00 6.17
C CYS A 264 6.20 -9.33 6.17
N TRP A 265 4.87 -9.26 6.27
CA TRP A 265 4.00 -10.45 6.29
C TRP A 265 3.99 -11.22 4.98
N LEU A 266 4.25 -10.56 3.85
CA LEU A 266 4.27 -11.22 2.55
C LEU A 266 5.35 -12.30 2.45
N GLY A 267 6.47 -12.16 3.15
CA GLY A 267 7.51 -13.18 3.26
C GLY A 267 7.95 -13.78 1.91
N THR A 268 8.06 -15.09 1.86
CA THR A 268 8.43 -15.89 0.68
C THR A 268 7.30 -16.87 0.30
N GLU A 269 7.29 -17.38 -0.94
CA GLU A 269 6.30 -18.38 -1.42
C GLU A 269 6.70 -19.82 -1.04
N ASP A 270 7.45 -20.00 0.05
CA ASP A 270 7.94 -21.29 0.51
C ASP A 270 7.17 -21.77 1.75
N LEU A 271 7.01 -23.10 1.86
CA LEU A 271 6.54 -23.74 3.09
C LEU A 271 7.75 -24.25 3.88
N TYR A 272 8.12 -23.55 4.92
CA TYR A 272 9.27 -23.88 5.76
C TYR A 272 8.93 -23.84 7.24
N ILE A 273 9.83 -24.40 8.06
CA ILE A 273 9.70 -24.33 9.52
C ILE A 273 10.45 -23.08 10.00
N GLU A 274 9.69 -22.12 10.54
CA GLU A 274 10.28 -20.92 11.13
C GLU A 274 11.12 -21.26 12.37
N LYS A 275 12.33 -20.71 12.48
CA LYS A 275 13.25 -20.98 13.60
C LYS A 275 12.65 -20.67 14.97
N GLY A 276 11.80 -19.65 15.07
CA GLY A 276 11.13 -19.27 16.30
C GLY A 276 10.19 -20.32 16.89
N VAL A 277 9.75 -21.33 16.09
CA VAL A 277 8.82 -22.37 16.56
C VAL A 277 9.51 -23.61 17.12
N GLU A 278 10.85 -23.70 17.08
CA GLU A 278 11.59 -24.92 17.50
C GLU A 278 11.24 -25.34 18.94
N LYS A 279 11.23 -24.41 19.88
CA LYS A 279 10.88 -24.70 21.29
C LYS A 279 9.42 -25.17 21.43
N SER A 280 8.51 -24.56 20.68
CA SER A 280 7.09 -24.96 20.66
C SER A 280 6.92 -26.31 20.01
N LYS A 281 7.68 -26.60 18.96
CA LYS A 281 7.69 -27.90 18.28
C LYS A 281 8.10 -29.02 19.24
N ILE A 282 9.23 -28.86 19.95
CA ILE A 282 9.69 -29.82 20.97
C ILE A 282 8.60 -30.01 22.04
N LYS A 283 7.99 -28.94 22.55
CA LYS A 283 7.00 -29.01 23.63
C LYS A 283 5.67 -29.65 23.21
N LEU A 284 5.21 -29.38 21.98
CA LEU A 284 3.83 -29.64 21.55
C LEU A 284 3.70 -30.76 20.50
N GLU A 285 4.73 -30.98 19.68
CA GLU A 285 4.70 -32.09 18.71
C GLU A 285 4.61 -33.43 19.40
N ARG A 286 4.22 -34.47 18.67
CA ARG A 286 4.04 -35.79 19.21
C ARG A 286 5.24 -36.68 18.91
N SER A 287 5.59 -37.51 19.91
CA SER A 287 6.53 -38.63 19.78
C SER A 287 5.84 -39.94 20.10
N ILE A 288 6.43 -41.03 19.65
CA ILE A 288 5.95 -42.39 19.97
C ILE A 288 6.12 -42.61 21.46
N ALA A 289 5.03 -43.04 22.11
CA ALA A 289 4.94 -43.35 23.53
C ALA A 289 4.25 -44.69 23.74
N THR A 290 4.47 -45.29 24.90
CA THR A 290 3.83 -46.54 25.30
C THR A 290 2.37 -46.32 25.65
N ARG A 291 1.46 -47.25 25.28
CA ARG A 291 0.07 -47.29 25.77
C ARG A 291 -0.05 -47.97 27.12
N LYS A 292 0.85 -48.92 27.42
CA LYS A 292 0.87 -49.78 28.62
C LYS A 292 2.31 -49.92 29.09
N TYR A 293 2.48 -50.47 30.28
CA TYR A 293 3.79 -50.86 30.77
C TYR A 293 4.41 -51.95 29.86
N ILE A 294 5.67 -51.78 29.51
CA ILE A 294 6.45 -52.72 28.68
C ILE A 294 7.66 -53.17 29.53
N PRO A 295 7.72 -54.48 29.90
CA PRO A 295 8.87 -55.02 30.64
C PRO A 295 10.15 -55.05 29.81
N ALA A 296 11.30 -54.91 30.47
CA ALA A 296 12.61 -55.12 29.83
C ALA A 296 12.66 -56.49 29.14
N GLY A 297 13.29 -56.52 27.96
CA GLY A 297 13.39 -57.73 27.12
C GLY A 297 12.14 -58.07 26.30
N SER A 298 11.06 -57.27 26.41
CA SER A 298 9.85 -57.50 25.63
C SER A 298 9.99 -56.85 24.22
N ILE A 299 9.41 -57.50 23.20
CA ILE A 299 9.32 -56.93 21.87
C ILE A 299 8.16 -55.94 21.83
N ILE A 300 8.42 -54.71 21.36
CA ILE A 300 7.42 -53.66 21.22
C ILE A 300 6.59 -53.89 19.95
N GLN A 301 5.28 -53.94 20.10
CA GLN A 301 4.31 -54.13 19.01
C GLN A 301 3.59 -52.79 18.68
N GLU A 302 3.00 -52.71 17.50
CA GLU A 302 2.25 -51.50 17.08
C GLU A 302 1.06 -51.19 18.01
N SER A 303 0.43 -52.24 18.58
CA SER A 303 -0.65 -52.10 19.56
C SER A 303 -0.22 -51.51 20.91
N ASP A 304 1.10 -51.52 21.18
CA ASP A 304 1.67 -51.10 22.47
C ASP A 304 2.02 -49.59 22.45
N ILE A 305 1.92 -48.93 21.30
CA ILE A 305 2.34 -47.56 21.15
C ILE A 305 1.21 -46.62 20.74
N HIS A 306 1.40 -45.37 21.02
CA HIS A 306 0.59 -44.23 20.57
C HIS A 306 1.44 -42.96 20.51
N LEU A 307 0.81 -41.80 20.32
CA LEU A 307 1.52 -40.52 20.20
C LEU A 307 1.19 -39.60 21.34
N LEU A 308 2.22 -39.15 22.08
CA LEU A 308 2.13 -38.14 23.13
C LEU A 308 3.16 -37.03 22.91
N SER A 309 2.96 -35.89 23.54
CA SER A 309 4.00 -34.87 23.72
C SER A 309 4.92 -35.25 24.90
N PRO A 310 6.19 -34.83 24.87
CA PRO A 310 6.85 -33.91 23.95
C PRO A 310 7.30 -34.51 22.61
N GLY A 311 7.75 -33.64 21.70
CA GLY A 311 8.14 -34.00 20.35
C GLY A 311 9.64 -34.27 20.16
N ASP A 312 10.37 -34.70 21.17
CA ASP A 312 11.82 -34.96 21.16
C ASP A 312 12.20 -36.44 21.01
N GLY A 313 11.22 -37.36 21.04
CA GLY A 313 11.40 -38.80 20.80
C GLY A 313 11.12 -39.19 19.32
N TYR A 314 11.03 -40.49 19.04
CA TYR A 314 10.75 -41.02 17.73
C TYR A 314 9.46 -40.47 17.13
N LYS A 315 9.48 -40.11 15.84
CA LYS A 315 8.28 -39.71 15.08
C LYS A 315 7.53 -40.92 14.55
N TRP A 316 6.23 -40.76 14.30
CA TRP A 316 5.41 -41.89 13.78
C TRP A 316 5.93 -42.41 12.43
N ILE A 317 6.52 -41.57 11.59
CA ILE A 317 7.11 -41.99 10.33
C ILE A 317 8.29 -42.96 10.55
N ASP A 318 8.92 -42.88 11.70
CA ASP A 318 10.07 -43.70 12.10
C ASP A 318 9.68 -44.90 12.95
N LYS A 319 8.38 -45.24 13.03
CA LYS A 319 7.85 -46.33 13.89
C LYS A 319 8.52 -47.68 13.67
N LYS A 320 9.06 -47.93 12.46
CA LYS A 320 9.84 -49.14 12.17
C LYS A 320 11.11 -49.27 13.00
N ASN A 321 11.62 -48.19 13.56
CA ASN A 321 12.78 -48.15 14.44
C ASN A 321 12.38 -48.45 15.92
N VAL A 322 11.10 -48.64 16.16
CA VAL A 322 10.55 -48.95 17.51
C VAL A 322 9.82 -50.29 17.51
N ILE A 323 8.94 -50.53 16.53
CA ILE A 323 8.18 -51.78 16.43
C ILE A 323 9.10 -52.92 16.04
N GLY A 324 9.02 -54.04 16.78
CA GLY A 324 9.85 -55.24 16.57
C GLY A 324 11.20 -55.21 17.30
N HIS A 325 11.52 -54.10 17.97
CA HIS A 325 12.71 -53.94 18.80
C HIS A 325 12.44 -54.34 20.23
N PHE A 326 13.49 -54.72 20.97
CA PHE A 326 13.39 -55.09 22.37
C PHE A 326 13.51 -53.85 23.29
N ALA A 327 12.70 -53.78 24.33
CA ALA A 327 12.86 -52.81 25.37
C ALA A 327 14.12 -53.16 26.21
N LYS A 328 15.09 -52.26 26.30
CA LYS A 328 16.30 -52.45 27.12
C LYS A 328 16.04 -52.34 28.60
N GLN A 329 14.97 -51.65 28.99
CA GLN A 329 14.57 -51.37 30.34
C GLN A 329 13.06 -51.43 30.47
N ASP A 330 12.56 -51.46 31.70
CA ASP A 330 11.12 -51.29 31.95
C ASP A 330 10.65 -49.90 31.51
N ILE A 331 9.59 -49.82 30.69
CA ILE A 331 9.03 -48.56 30.21
C ILE A 331 7.60 -48.43 30.76
N SER A 332 7.37 -47.37 31.52
CA SER A 332 6.05 -47.11 32.11
C SER A 332 4.98 -46.87 31.02
N ALA A 333 3.72 -46.99 31.35
CA ALA A 333 2.62 -46.61 30.49
C ALA A 333 2.62 -45.06 30.27
N ASN A 334 2.31 -44.65 29.06
CA ASN A 334 2.31 -43.23 28.66
C ASN A 334 3.70 -42.54 28.74
N GLU A 335 4.77 -43.28 28.58
CA GLU A 335 6.14 -42.77 28.55
C GLU A 335 6.64 -42.67 27.11
N ILE A 336 7.38 -41.59 26.77
CA ILE A 336 7.99 -41.40 25.47
C ILE A 336 9.10 -42.46 25.29
N ILE A 337 9.13 -43.08 24.12
CA ILE A 337 10.20 -44.03 23.77
C ILE A 337 11.35 -43.27 23.13
N TYR A 338 12.51 -43.32 23.80
CA TYR A 338 13.76 -42.70 23.31
C TYR A 338 14.71 -43.79 22.76
N PRO A 339 15.72 -43.38 21.95
CA PRO A 339 16.66 -44.33 21.33
C PRO A 339 17.41 -45.23 22.31
N ASP A 340 17.68 -44.76 23.51
CA ASP A 340 18.38 -45.47 24.56
C ASP A 340 17.48 -46.52 25.29
N PHE A 341 16.18 -46.45 25.08
CA PHE A 341 15.19 -47.38 25.70
C PHE A 341 15.06 -48.69 24.92
N ILE A 342 15.56 -48.77 23.69
CA ILE A 342 15.34 -49.90 22.77
C ILE A 342 16.63 -50.37 22.11
N GLU A 343 16.67 -51.63 21.65
CA GLU A 343 17.77 -52.24 20.86
C GLU A 343 17.23 -53.03 19.67
#